data_1ea6b037f3a05aa530652e753eeaf1b0
#
_entry.id   1ea6b037f3a05aa530652e753eeaf1b0
#
_cell.length_a   1.000
_cell.length_b   1.000
_cell.length_c   1.000
_cell.angle_alpha   90.00
_cell.angle_beta   90.00
_cell.angle_gamma   90.00
#
_symmetry.space_group_name_H-M   'P 1'
#
loop_
_entity.id
_entity.type
_entity.pdbx_description
1 polymer ?
#
loop_
_entity_poly.entity_id
_entity_poly.type
_entity_poly.pdbx_seq_one_letter_code
_entity_poly.pdbx_strand_id
1 'polypeptide(L)'
;MWLHWAPPEWRGHFPFEIGLFFFLTLTGFLITRILLRERAACEMGGGKWRTRAYLNFQKRRMTRILLPCYAAMLFAILAGAPDIRQHWPAYFGHWSNFHMAFMEGWPSGTAHYWTLAIQVQFYLLWPLVVFLTPRKLLAAVFGLCVVLAPLSRMILEKWF
;
A
#
# COMPACT_ATOMS: atom_id res chain seq x y z
N MET A 1 10.35 -14.09 -2.63
CA MET A 1 10.75 -15.21 -1.75
C MET A 1 10.79 -16.55 -2.49
N TRP A 2 9.74 -16.97 -3.19
CA TRP A 2 9.72 -18.22 -3.98
C TRP A 2 10.72 -18.23 -5.15
N LEU A 3 11.01 -17.10 -5.79
CA LEU A 3 11.97 -16.97 -6.89
C LEU A 3 13.39 -17.42 -6.53
N HIS A 4 13.79 -17.34 -5.25
CA HIS A 4 15.10 -17.82 -4.80
C HIS A 4 15.16 -19.34 -4.56
N TRP A 5 13.99 -19.97 -4.35
CA TRP A 5 13.86 -21.40 -4.08
C TRP A 5 13.34 -22.20 -5.27
N ALA A 6 12.79 -21.52 -6.29
CA ALA A 6 12.33 -22.18 -7.48
C ALA A 6 13.49 -22.65 -8.36
N PRO A 7 13.44 -23.86 -8.93
CA PRO A 7 14.41 -24.31 -9.90
C PRO A 7 14.59 -23.30 -11.04
N PRO A 8 15.79 -23.16 -11.62
CA PRO A 8 16.07 -22.19 -12.69
C PRO A 8 15.09 -22.26 -13.86
N GLU A 9 14.60 -23.44 -14.16
CA GLU A 9 13.64 -23.75 -15.22
C GLU A 9 12.26 -23.11 -14.99
N TRP A 10 11.88 -22.81 -13.74
CA TRP A 10 10.59 -22.24 -13.38
C TRP A 10 10.64 -20.72 -13.18
N ARG A 11 11.84 -20.12 -13.12
CA ARG A 11 12.02 -18.68 -12.82
C ARG A 11 11.47 -17.74 -13.89
N GLY A 12 11.21 -18.24 -15.12
CA GLY A 12 10.65 -17.45 -16.21
C GLY A 12 9.18 -17.75 -16.53
N HIS A 13 8.58 -18.79 -15.94
CA HIS A 13 7.26 -19.29 -16.35
C HIS A 13 6.11 -18.91 -15.41
N PHE A 14 6.39 -18.47 -14.18
CA PHE A 14 5.34 -18.08 -13.25
C PHE A 14 5.32 -16.55 -13.07
N PRO A 15 4.24 -15.87 -13.50
CA PRO A 15 4.09 -14.43 -13.31
C PRO A 15 3.70 -14.15 -11.85
N PHE A 16 4.68 -14.23 -10.94
CA PHE A 16 4.48 -13.91 -9.51
C PHE A 16 3.96 -12.48 -9.27
N GLU A 17 4.22 -11.60 -10.22
CA GLU A 17 3.69 -10.24 -10.23
C GLU A 17 2.16 -10.21 -10.31
N ILE A 18 1.53 -11.15 -11.00
CA ILE A 18 0.07 -11.24 -11.11
C ILE A 18 -0.56 -11.39 -9.71
N GLY A 19 0.01 -12.22 -8.84
CA GLY A 19 -0.49 -12.40 -7.48
C GLY A 19 -0.45 -11.11 -6.67
N LEU A 20 0.61 -10.32 -6.82
CA LEU A 20 0.74 -9.02 -6.18
C LEU A 20 -0.28 -8.01 -6.71
N PHE A 21 -0.42 -7.87 -8.04
CA PHE A 21 -1.40 -6.97 -8.64
C PHE A 21 -2.83 -7.36 -8.27
N PHE A 22 -3.14 -8.65 -8.28
CA PHE A 22 -4.42 -9.17 -7.84
C PHE A 22 -4.70 -8.84 -6.36
N PHE A 23 -3.71 -9.04 -5.49
CA PHE A 23 -3.81 -8.67 -4.07
C PHE A 23 -4.06 -7.17 -3.88
N LEU A 24 -3.31 -6.30 -4.56
CA LEU A 24 -3.49 -4.85 -4.48
C LEU A 24 -4.86 -4.41 -5.01
N THR A 25 -5.32 -5.00 -6.11
CA THR A 25 -6.65 -4.73 -6.68
C THR A 25 -7.77 -5.15 -5.74
N LEU A 26 -7.70 -6.35 -5.18
CA LEU A 26 -8.67 -6.82 -4.18
C LEU A 26 -8.65 -5.93 -2.94
N THR A 27 -7.48 -5.55 -2.47
CA THR A 27 -7.33 -4.64 -1.32
C THR A 27 -8.00 -3.30 -1.62
N GLY A 28 -7.74 -2.70 -2.78
CA GLY A 28 -8.37 -1.47 -3.22
C GLY A 28 -9.90 -1.56 -3.26
N PHE A 29 -10.41 -2.62 -3.85
CA PHE A 29 -11.85 -2.89 -3.94
C PHE A 29 -12.50 -3.06 -2.54
N LEU A 30 -11.93 -3.92 -1.70
CA LEU A 30 -12.47 -4.21 -0.37
C LEU A 30 -12.45 -2.97 0.53
N ILE A 31 -11.36 -2.22 0.53
CA ILE A 31 -11.23 -0.99 1.32
C ILE A 31 -12.23 0.06 0.83
N THR A 32 -12.34 0.28 -0.47
CA THR A 32 -13.32 1.21 -1.04
C THR A 32 -14.74 0.85 -0.61
N ARG A 33 -15.10 -0.42 -0.70
CA ARG A 33 -16.42 -0.92 -0.25
C ARG A 33 -16.67 -0.66 1.23
N ILE A 34 -15.67 -0.88 2.08
CA ILE A 34 -15.77 -0.60 3.53
C ILE A 34 -15.97 0.90 3.77
N LEU A 35 -15.17 1.75 3.11
CA LEU A 35 -15.25 3.20 3.26
C LEU A 35 -16.60 3.76 2.79
N LEU A 36 -17.14 3.27 1.68
CA LEU A 36 -18.47 3.66 1.19
C LEU A 36 -19.58 3.26 2.17
N ARG A 37 -19.48 2.09 2.81
CA ARG A 37 -20.43 1.66 3.86
C ARG A 37 -20.32 2.53 5.10
N GLU A 38 -19.11 2.79 5.59
CA GLU A 38 -18.84 3.69 6.73
C GLU A 38 -19.39 5.10 6.44
N ARG A 39 -19.15 5.60 5.24
CA ARG A 39 -19.68 6.88 4.78
C ARG A 39 -21.20 6.90 4.82
N ALA A 40 -21.86 5.89 4.27
CA ALA A 40 -23.32 5.81 4.28
C ALA A 40 -23.91 5.78 5.69
N ALA A 41 -23.27 5.06 6.62
CA ALA A 41 -23.68 4.98 8.02
C ALA A 41 -23.47 6.30 8.78
N CYS A 42 -22.38 7.01 8.51
CA CYS A 42 -22.00 8.20 9.26
C CYS A 42 -22.63 9.51 8.72
N GLU A 43 -22.94 9.59 7.43
CA GLU A 43 -23.58 10.80 6.85
C GLU A 43 -24.91 11.14 7.50
N MET A 44 -25.65 10.14 7.98
CA MET A 44 -26.93 10.33 8.68
C MET A 44 -26.77 10.92 10.09
N GLY A 45 -25.57 10.85 10.67
CA GLY A 45 -25.29 11.27 12.04
C GLY A 45 -24.96 12.76 12.22
N GLY A 46 -24.90 13.55 11.16
CA GLY A 46 -24.58 14.98 11.21
C GLY A 46 -23.19 15.33 11.74
N GLY A 47 -22.85 16.63 11.78
CA GLY A 47 -21.64 17.14 12.42
C GLY A 47 -20.32 16.71 11.80
N LYS A 48 -19.31 16.45 12.64
CA LYS A 48 -17.94 16.07 12.22
C LYS A 48 -17.81 14.58 11.83
N TRP A 49 -18.78 14.03 11.10
CA TRP A 49 -18.82 12.61 10.74
C TRP A 49 -17.58 12.16 9.95
N ARG A 50 -17.07 12.99 9.04
CA ARG A 50 -15.89 12.66 8.20
C ARG A 50 -14.66 12.35 9.05
N THR A 51 -14.36 13.24 10.01
CA THR A 51 -13.21 13.06 10.92
C THR A 51 -13.39 11.80 11.77
N ARG A 52 -14.59 11.57 12.31
CA ARG A 52 -14.88 10.39 13.12
C ARG A 52 -14.74 9.10 12.29
N ALA A 53 -15.28 9.05 11.09
CA ALA A 53 -15.17 7.91 10.20
C ALA A 53 -13.72 7.63 9.81
N TYR A 54 -12.96 8.69 9.49
CA TYR A 54 -11.54 8.58 9.17
C TYR A 54 -10.74 8.00 10.35
N LEU A 55 -10.86 8.59 11.53
CA LEU A 55 -10.12 8.13 12.72
C LEU A 55 -10.48 6.70 13.12
N ASN A 56 -11.75 6.34 13.06
CA ASN A 56 -12.20 4.97 13.36
C ASN A 56 -11.65 3.97 12.33
N PHE A 57 -11.62 4.32 11.06
CA PHE A 57 -11.01 3.50 10.02
C PHE A 57 -9.52 3.32 10.27
N GLN A 58 -8.79 4.44 10.49
CA GLN A 58 -7.34 4.42 10.74
C GLN A 58 -7.00 3.57 11.97
N LYS A 59 -7.68 3.79 13.09
CA LYS A 59 -7.46 2.99 14.30
C LYS A 59 -7.57 1.50 14.03
N ARG A 60 -8.63 1.05 13.35
CA ARG A 60 -8.85 -0.38 13.06
C ARG A 60 -7.83 -0.96 12.09
N ARG A 61 -7.38 -0.20 11.09
CA ARG A 61 -6.47 -0.69 10.04
C ARG A 61 -5.01 -0.58 10.47
N MET A 62 -4.61 0.56 11.01
CA MET A 62 -3.22 0.78 11.40
C MET A 62 -2.79 -0.20 12.51
N THR A 63 -3.61 -0.44 13.53
CA THR A 63 -3.26 -1.41 14.58
C THR A 63 -3.05 -2.83 14.03
N ARG A 64 -3.84 -3.24 13.03
CA ARG A 64 -3.69 -4.58 12.43
C ARG A 64 -2.47 -4.74 11.55
N ILE A 65 -1.98 -3.64 10.96
CA ILE A 65 -0.87 -3.68 9.99
C ILE A 65 0.43 -3.26 10.65
N LEU A 66 0.44 -2.14 11.38
CA LEU A 66 1.66 -1.60 11.94
C LEU A 66 2.23 -2.49 13.04
N LEU A 67 1.37 -3.06 13.90
CA LEU A 67 1.82 -3.89 15.01
C LEU A 67 2.63 -5.10 14.53
N PRO A 68 2.13 -6.00 13.66
CA PRO A 68 2.92 -7.12 13.17
C PRO A 68 4.08 -6.67 12.27
N CYS A 69 3.93 -5.56 11.52
CA CYS A 69 4.98 -5.01 10.68
C CYS A 69 6.17 -4.56 11.52
N TYR A 70 5.95 -3.76 12.55
CA TYR A 70 7.02 -3.29 13.44
C TYR A 70 7.64 -4.41 14.27
N ALA A 71 6.83 -5.39 14.69
CA ALA A 71 7.37 -6.59 15.34
C ALA A 71 8.31 -7.38 14.41
N ALA A 72 7.91 -7.55 13.13
CA ALA A 72 8.75 -8.21 12.13
C ALA A 72 10.02 -7.40 11.81
N MET A 73 9.93 -6.08 11.71
CA MET A 73 11.10 -5.20 11.51
C MET A 73 12.07 -5.27 12.69
N LEU A 74 11.55 -5.24 13.92
CA LEU A 74 12.36 -5.37 15.11
C LEU A 74 13.07 -6.71 15.16
N PHE A 75 12.36 -7.80 14.86
CA PHE A 75 12.93 -9.12 14.76
C PHE A 75 14.03 -9.19 13.68
N ALA A 76 13.80 -8.59 12.52
CA ALA A 76 14.79 -8.54 11.44
C ALA A 76 16.05 -7.77 11.84
N ILE A 77 15.92 -6.67 12.60
CA ILE A 77 17.06 -5.91 13.15
C ILE A 77 17.86 -6.77 14.13
N LEU A 78 17.17 -7.49 15.02
CA LEU A 78 17.81 -8.39 16.00
C LEU A 78 18.48 -9.58 15.30
N ALA A 79 17.91 -10.06 14.20
CA ALA A 79 18.49 -11.11 13.36
C ALA A 79 19.65 -10.61 12.47
N GLY A 80 20.02 -9.34 12.55
CA GLY A 80 21.17 -8.77 11.85
C GLY A 80 20.91 -8.31 10.42
N ALA A 81 19.65 -8.00 10.04
CA ALA A 81 19.34 -7.47 8.71
C ALA A 81 19.98 -6.08 8.50
N PRO A 82 21.01 -5.93 7.66
CA PRO A 82 21.79 -4.70 7.55
C PRO A 82 20.98 -3.56 6.97
N ASP A 83 20.15 -3.81 5.95
CA ASP A 83 19.37 -2.79 5.26
C ASP A 83 18.41 -2.05 6.19
N ILE A 84 17.63 -2.79 6.99
CA ILE A 84 16.67 -2.18 7.93
C ILE A 84 17.43 -1.41 9.01
N ARG A 85 18.57 -1.92 9.45
CA ARG A 85 19.38 -1.29 10.50
C ARG A 85 20.00 0.02 10.03
N GLN A 86 20.50 0.06 8.79
CA GLN A 86 21.12 1.27 8.21
C GLN A 86 20.08 2.31 7.80
N HIS A 87 18.94 1.88 7.26
CA HIS A 87 17.92 2.76 6.68
C HIS A 87 16.60 2.69 7.47
N TRP A 88 16.67 2.46 8.78
CA TRP A 88 15.50 2.31 9.65
C TRP A 88 14.43 3.43 9.49
N PRO A 89 14.77 4.72 9.26
CA PRO A 89 13.75 5.75 9.11
C PRO A 89 12.86 5.51 7.88
N ALA A 90 13.42 5.00 6.78
CA ALA A 90 12.66 4.70 5.57
C ALA A 90 11.69 3.53 5.79
N TYR A 91 12.12 2.50 6.52
CA TYR A 91 11.29 1.33 6.81
C TYR A 91 10.20 1.62 7.84
N PHE A 92 10.55 2.18 8.99
CA PHE A 92 9.59 2.52 10.05
C PHE A 92 8.65 3.67 9.66
N GLY A 93 9.13 4.61 8.85
CA GLY A 93 8.32 5.69 8.28
C GLY A 93 7.42 5.27 7.12
N HIS A 94 7.52 4.01 6.64
CA HIS A 94 6.81 3.52 5.44
C HIS A 94 7.10 4.32 4.17
N TRP A 95 8.38 4.71 4.00
CA TRP A 95 8.93 5.35 2.80
C TRP A 95 9.87 4.42 2.03
N SER A 96 9.91 3.13 2.38
CA SER A 96 10.81 2.15 1.77
C SER A 96 10.60 1.99 0.26
N ASN A 97 9.40 2.23 -0.26
CA ASN A 97 9.13 2.26 -1.69
C ASN A 97 9.92 3.36 -2.42
N PHE A 98 9.94 4.57 -1.88
CA PHE A 98 10.75 5.67 -2.44
C PHE A 98 12.24 5.41 -2.24
N HIS A 99 12.63 4.96 -1.06
CA HIS A 99 14.02 4.62 -0.78
C HIS A 99 14.56 3.60 -1.78
N MET A 100 13.83 2.52 -2.03
CA MET A 100 14.22 1.48 -2.99
C MET A 100 14.20 1.98 -4.45
N ALA A 101 13.33 2.92 -4.80
CA ALA A 101 13.31 3.51 -6.14
C ALA A 101 14.58 4.32 -6.47
N PHE A 102 15.26 4.85 -5.45
CA PHE A 102 16.49 5.63 -5.61
C PHE A 102 17.77 4.84 -5.31
N MET A 103 17.65 3.58 -4.89
CA MET A 103 18.81 2.70 -4.69
C MET A 103 19.21 2.01 -5.99
N GLU A 104 20.50 1.85 -6.20
CA GLU A 104 21.03 0.98 -7.25
C GLU A 104 20.92 -0.49 -6.81
N GLY A 105 19.78 -1.10 -7.12
CA GLY A 105 19.51 -2.51 -6.85
C GLY A 105 18.48 -2.78 -5.74
N TRP A 106 17.97 -4.01 -5.75
CA TRP A 106 16.96 -4.45 -4.78
C TRP A 106 17.63 -5.07 -3.55
N PRO A 107 17.33 -4.60 -2.34
CA PRO A 107 17.91 -5.16 -1.13
C PRO A 107 17.44 -6.61 -0.94
N SER A 108 18.39 -7.52 -0.75
CA SER A 108 18.10 -8.94 -0.52
C SER A 108 17.40 -9.13 0.83
N GLY A 109 16.23 -9.80 0.80
CA GLY A 109 15.48 -10.13 2.01
C GLY A 109 14.50 -9.07 2.51
N THR A 110 14.70 -7.79 2.19
CA THR A 110 13.84 -6.69 2.65
C THR A 110 12.97 -6.07 1.54
N ALA A 111 13.13 -6.55 0.32
CA ALA A 111 12.41 -6.05 -0.84
C ALA A 111 10.87 -6.01 -0.66
N HIS A 112 10.28 -6.96 0.06
CA HIS A 112 8.84 -7.01 0.29
C HIS A 112 8.26 -5.82 1.09
N TYR A 113 9.10 -5.06 1.80
CA TYR A 113 8.62 -3.90 2.56
C TYR A 113 8.13 -2.74 1.69
N TRP A 114 8.50 -2.68 0.39
CA TRP A 114 7.97 -1.67 -0.51
C TRP A 114 6.45 -1.78 -0.69
N THR A 115 5.92 -3.01 -0.73
CA THR A 115 4.48 -3.23 -0.87
C THR A 115 3.72 -2.83 0.39
N LEU A 116 4.32 -3.05 1.57
CA LEU A 116 3.75 -2.59 2.85
C LEU A 116 3.73 -1.06 2.92
N ALA A 117 4.77 -0.38 2.45
CA ALA A 117 4.81 1.08 2.39
C ALA A 117 3.69 1.63 1.50
N ILE A 118 3.53 1.11 0.27
CA ILE A 118 2.42 1.50 -0.62
C ILE A 118 1.07 1.25 0.04
N GLN A 119 0.90 0.12 0.71
CA GLN A 119 -0.36 -0.25 1.35
C GLN A 119 -0.71 0.71 2.50
N VAL A 120 0.25 1.08 3.35
CA VAL A 120 0.04 2.05 4.44
C VAL A 120 -0.28 3.43 3.86
N GLN A 121 0.46 3.90 2.85
CA GLN A 121 0.20 5.17 2.16
C GLN A 121 -1.20 5.18 1.54
N PHE A 122 -1.62 4.09 0.90
CA PHE A 122 -2.97 3.94 0.37
C PHE A 122 -4.04 4.06 1.47
N TYR A 123 -3.85 3.40 2.61
CA TYR A 123 -4.80 3.48 3.73
C TYR A 123 -4.85 4.86 4.39
N LEU A 124 -3.80 5.65 4.30
CA LEU A 124 -3.81 7.04 4.78
C LEU A 124 -4.54 7.97 3.81
N LEU A 125 -4.29 7.85 2.51
CA LEU A 125 -4.76 8.79 1.50
C LEU A 125 -6.15 8.45 0.95
N TRP A 126 -6.43 7.17 0.70
CA TRP A 126 -7.66 6.75 0.04
C TRP A 126 -8.95 7.09 0.82
N PRO A 127 -9.00 6.96 2.15
CA PRO A 127 -10.16 7.40 2.91
C PRO A 127 -10.44 8.91 2.78
N LEU A 128 -9.39 9.73 2.65
CA LEU A 128 -9.57 11.17 2.42
C LEU A 128 -10.25 11.41 1.09
N VAL A 129 -9.82 10.73 0.01
CA VAL A 129 -10.46 10.80 -1.30
C VAL A 129 -11.95 10.42 -1.19
N VAL A 130 -12.25 9.27 -0.56
CA VAL A 130 -13.63 8.78 -0.45
C VAL A 130 -14.52 9.68 0.39
N PHE A 131 -14.02 10.23 1.51
CA PHE A 131 -14.82 11.02 2.44
C PHE A 131 -14.93 12.51 2.05
N LEU A 132 -13.96 13.05 1.33
CA LEU A 132 -13.96 14.46 0.92
C LEU A 132 -14.66 14.66 -0.43
N THR A 133 -14.61 13.68 -1.33
CA THR A 133 -15.23 13.80 -2.66
C THR A 133 -16.74 13.70 -2.56
N PRO A 134 -17.51 14.62 -3.19
CA PRO A 134 -18.95 14.50 -3.30
C PRO A 134 -19.38 13.19 -3.97
N ARG A 135 -20.47 12.56 -3.50
CA ARG A 135 -20.92 11.25 -4.03
C ARG A 135 -21.07 11.23 -5.56
N LYS A 136 -21.55 12.34 -6.13
CA LYS A 136 -21.76 12.50 -7.59
C LYS A 136 -20.45 12.41 -8.40
N LEU A 137 -19.32 12.78 -7.78
CA LEU A 137 -18.01 12.82 -8.43
C LEU A 137 -17.17 11.56 -8.16
N LEU A 138 -17.56 10.69 -7.23
CA LEU A 138 -16.77 9.50 -6.87
C LEU A 138 -16.52 8.59 -8.07
N ALA A 139 -17.55 8.33 -8.90
CA ALA A 139 -17.39 7.50 -10.09
C ALA A 139 -16.39 8.11 -11.08
N ALA A 140 -16.42 9.43 -11.27
CA ALA A 140 -15.47 10.13 -12.13
C ALA A 140 -14.05 10.07 -11.56
N VAL A 141 -13.87 10.24 -10.25
CA VAL A 141 -12.55 10.12 -9.59
C VAL A 141 -12.01 8.70 -9.72
N PHE A 142 -12.83 7.67 -9.54
CA PHE A 142 -12.39 6.29 -9.72
C PHE A 142 -12.02 6.00 -11.18
N GLY A 143 -12.84 6.46 -12.14
CA GLY A 143 -12.52 6.37 -13.56
C GLY A 143 -11.20 7.06 -13.91
N LEU A 144 -10.99 8.26 -13.37
CA LEU A 144 -9.73 9.01 -13.54
C LEU A 144 -8.54 8.24 -12.99
N CYS A 145 -8.64 7.63 -11.81
CA CYS A 145 -7.56 6.80 -11.23
C CYS A 145 -7.23 5.61 -12.15
N VAL A 146 -8.25 4.95 -12.71
CA VAL A 146 -8.07 3.82 -13.64
C VAL A 146 -7.34 4.25 -14.92
N VAL A 147 -7.63 5.45 -15.44
CA VAL A 147 -6.98 5.97 -16.64
C VAL A 147 -5.58 6.49 -16.35
N LEU A 148 -5.39 7.20 -15.23
CA LEU A 148 -4.09 7.78 -14.88
C LEU A 148 -3.04 6.72 -14.51
N ALA A 149 -3.44 5.58 -13.95
CA ALA A 149 -2.51 4.53 -13.54
C ALA A 149 -1.66 4.00 -14.72
N PRO A 150 -2.22 3.54 -15.85
CA PRO A 150 -1.42 3.11 -16.98
C PRO A 150 -0.67 4.28 -17.65
N LEU A 151 -1.26 5.48 -17.71
CA LEU A 151 -0.60 6.65 -18.29
C LEU A 151 0.65 7.04 -17.51
N SER A 152 0.57 7.07 -16.17
CA SER A 152 1.73 7.37 -15.33
C SER A 152 2.85 6.34 -15.53
N ARG A 153 2.51 5.06 -15.67
CA ARG A 153 3.47 4.02 -15.96
C ARG A 153 4.17 4.23 -17.31
N MET A 154 3.41 4.51 -18.36
CA MET A 154 3.97 4.79 -19.69
C MET A 154 4.89 6.01 -19.70
N ILE A 155 4.60 7.02 -18.90
CA ILE A 155 5.45 8.22 -18.78
C ILE A 155 6.73 7.87 -18.01
N LEU A 156 6.62 7.16 -16.89
CA LEU A 156 7.77 6.80 -16.05
C LEU A 156 8.72 5.84 -16.76
N GLU A 157 8.22 4.87 -17.53
CA GLU A 157 9.05 3.97 -18.35
C GLU A 157 9.89 4.68 -19.43
N LYS A 158 9.56 5.93 -19.80
CA LYS A 158 10.36 6.73 -20.71
C LYS A 158 11.47 7.54 -20.01
N TRP A 159 11.37 7.71 -18.70
CA TRP A 159 12.29 8.53 -17.91
C TRP A 159 13.24 7.70 -17.02
N PHE A 160 12.95 6.41 -16.81
CA PHE A 160 13.74 5.43 -16.06
C PHE A 160 13.98 4.16 -16.89
#